data_5395576e4adbf65afea1d6c9710b47d6
#
_entry.id   5395576e4adbf65afea1d6c9710b47d6
#
_cell.length_a   1.000
_cell.length_b   1.000
_cell.length_c   1.000
_cell.angle_alpha   90.00
_cell.angle_beta   90.00
_cell.angle_gamma   90.00
#
_symmetry.space_group_name_H-M   'P 1'
#
loop_
_entity.id
_entity.type
_entity.pdbx_description
1 polymer ?
#
loop_
_entity_poly.entity_id
_entity_poly.type
_entity_poly.pdbx_seq_one_letter_code
_entity_poly.pdbx_strand_id
1 'polypeptide(L)'
;MNRRSFIKYSTIPLAASHPLVFANSTVKKDSNFKGRIFKALKGGKKRGESIEDFFNRLKGMGYDGVESGNANQAQEYRVAAQKTGIRVHGLVVGGHWSVRLSDPKPEIRDKSRKNLENSLINSHLLGGSSVLLVPGKVNGDNENHDHVWKRSIEQVQKVIPLASRLGVRVLIETVWNGFCESPEKFRDYIDEFDSPWVGAYFDIGNMQKFAPADEWIKVLGNRIVKLDVKDWGKKNGFCRLGEGDVNWKKVREELENLGFSGWATREGSDKSLEDTSQLIDKLLLGI
;
A
#
# COMPACT_ATOMS: atom_id res chain seq x y z
N MET A 1 -13.50 -26.29 64.04
CA MET A 1 -12.22 -25.62 64.37
C MET A 1 -12.02 -24.44 63.43
N ASN A 2 -12.21 -23.24 63.99
CA ASN A 2 -12.09 -21.95 63.30
C ASN A 2 -10.61 -21.53 63.25
N ARG A 3 -10.14 -21.10 62.09
CA ARG A 3 -8.94 -20.26 61.95
C ARG A 3 -9.24 -19.07 61.05
N ARG A 4 -9.59 -17.95 61.66
CA ARG A 4 -9.57 -16.61 61.09
C ARG A 4 -8.11 -16.09 61.19
N SER A 5 -7.49 -15.77 60.02
CA SER A 5 -6.23 -15.04 59.97
C SER A 5 -6.51 -13.58 59.66
N PHE A 6 -6.12 -12.72 60.58
CA PHE A 6 -6.16 -11.26 60.44
C PHE A 6 -5.12 -10.74 59.45
N ILE A 7 -5.55 -10.02 58.43
CA ILE A 7 -4.66 -9.24 57.59
C ILE A 7 -4.59 -7.83 58.20
N LYS A 8 -3.39 -7.45 58.67
CA LYS A 8 -3.07 -6.09 59.12
C LYS A 8 -2.87 -5.20 57.89
N TYR A 9 -3.69 -4.14 57.80
CA TYR A 9 -3.46 -3.05 56.85
C TYR A 9 -2.30 -2.19 57.30
N SER A 10 -1.19 -2.17 56.54
CA SER A 10 -0.17 -1.14 56.67
C SER A 10 -0.51 0.04 55.77
N THR A 11 -0.74 1.19 56.41
CA THR A 11 -0.94 2.48 55.74
C THR A 11 0.40 2.95 55.12
N ILE A 12 0.45 3.05 53.80
CA ILE A 12 1.54 3.69 53.07
C ILE A 12 1.20 5.18 52.95
N PRO A 13 2.10 6.11 53.33
CA PRO A 13 1.83 7.55 53.19
C PRO A 13 1.80 7.96 51.72
N LEU A 14 0.79 8.77 51.39
CA LEU A 14 0.63 9.40 50.09
C LEU A 14 1.84 10.32 49.83
N ALA A 15 2.73 9.93 48.90
CA ALA A 15 3.78 10.81 48.40
C ALA A 15 3.14 11.87 47.50
N ALA A 16 3.48 13.12 47.74
CA ALA A 16 3.00 14.29 47.00
C ALA A 16 3.30 14.15 45.51
N SER A 17 2.26 14.24 44.71
CA SER A 17 2.35 14.29 43.25
C SER A 17 2.99 15.60 42.80
N HIS A 18 4.25 15.52 42.36
CA HIS A 18 4.84 16.60 41.58
C HIS A 18 4.23 16.56 40.17
N PRO A 19 3.79 17.69 39.60
CA PRO A 19 3.34 17.70 38.22
C PRO A 19 4.57 17.42 37.34
N LEU A 20 4.54 16.29 36.62
CA LEU A 20 5.47 16.04 35.53
C LEU A 20 5.15 17.06 34.43
N VAL A 21 5.95 18.12 34.38
CA VAL A 21 6.02 19.02 33.23
C VAL A 21 6.63 18.19 32.10
N PHE A 22 5.76 17.69 31.20
CA PHE A 22 6.21 17.19 29.91
C PHE A 22 6.76 18.40 29.14
N ALA A 23 8.07 18.55 29.14
CA ALA A 23 8.74 19.44 28.21
C ALA A 23 8.41 18.92 26.80
N ASN A 24 7.57 19.64 26.07
CA ASN A 24 7.39 19.49 24.64
C ASN A 24 8.74 19.84 23.98
N SER A 25 9.66 18.91 23.97
CA SER A 25 10.82 19.00 23.07
C SER A 25 10.27 18.72 21.67
N THR A 26 9.96 19.75 20.92
CA THR A 26 9.88 19.73 19.47
C THR A 26 11.30 19.48 18.93
N VAL A 27 11.82 18.29 19.13
CA VAL A 27 12.88 17.77 18.30
C VAL A 27 12.26 17.64 16.92
N LYS A 28 12.60 18.51 16.00
CA LYS A 28 12.42 18.29 14.56
C LYS A 28 13.17 16.99 14.26
N LYS A 29 12.45 15.90 14.26
CA LYS A 29 12.95 14.61 13.82
C LYS A 29 13.18 14.79 12.32
N ASP A 30 14.43 14.76 11.88
CA ASP A 30 14.71 14.61 10.46
C ASP A 30 13.96 13.37 10.01
N SER A 31 12.99 13.55 9.10
CA SER A 31 12.11 12.48 8.62
C SER A 31 12.88 11.56 7.67
N ASN A 32 13.77 10.76 8.25
CA ASN A 32 14.54 9.76 7.54
C ASN A 32 13.80 8.42 7.61
N PHE A 33 13.31 7.97 6.44
CA PHE A 33 12.57 6.71 6.32
C PHE A 33 13.45 5.51 5.95
N LYS A 34 14.77 5.63 6.02
CA LYS A 34 15.68 4.50 5.79
C LYS A 34 15.38 3.34 6.75
N GLY A 35 15.15 2.14 6.19
CA GLY A 35 14.77 0.96 6.96
C GLY A 35 13.31 0.91 7.42
N ARG A 36 12.51 1.93 7.09
CA ARG A 36 11.07 1.98 7.34
C ARG A 36 10.27 1.91 6.05
N ILE A 37 10.71 2.61 5.00
CA ILE A 37 10.13 2.53 3.67
C ILE A 37 11.09 1.76 2.77
N PHE A 38 10.58 0.73 2.11
CA PHE A 38 11.30 -0.14 1.19
C PHE A 38 10.92 0.20 -0.25
N LYS A 39 11.93 0.44 -1.09
CA LYS A 39 11.71 0.81 -2.50
C LYS A 39 11.44 -0.42 -3.35
N ALA A 40 10.41 -0.37 -4.16
CA ALA A 40 10.09 -1.42 -5.10
C ALA A 40 9.81 -0.89 -6.51
N LEU A 41 9.94 -1.78 -7.48
CA LEU A 41 9.60 -1.51 -8.87
C LEU A 41 8.33 -2.28 -9.26
N LYS A 42 7.37 -1.60 -9.89
CA LYS A 42 6.27 -2.24 -10.62
C LYS A 42 6.76 -2.57 -12.02
N GLY A 43 7.25 -3.78 -12.21
CA GLY A 43 7.84 -4.20 -13.47
C GLY A 43 8.48 -5.59 -13.41
N GLY A 44 8.89 -6.11 -14.56
CA GLY A 44 9.43 -7.45 -14.69
C GLY A 44 10.85 -7.51 -15.24
N LYS A 45 11.34 -8.74 -15.35
CA LYS A 45 12.63 -9.05 -15.96
C LYS A 45 12.62 -8.78 -17.46
N LYS A 46 13.79 -8.47 -18.02
CA LYS A 46 14.01 -8.36 -19.47
C LYS A 46 13.86 -9.72 -20.15
N ARG A 47 13.61 -9.69 -21.45
CA ARG A 47 13.58 -10.93 -22.25
C ARG A 47 14.95 -11.63 -22.17
N GLY A 48 14.96 -12.91 -21.82
CA GLY A 48 16.19 -13.71 -21.67
C GLY A 48 16.95 -13.51 -20.35
N GLU A 49 16.56 -12.55 -19.51
CA GLU A 49 17.16 -12.33 -18.19
C GLU A 49 16.71 -13.42 -17.20
N SER A 50 17.63 -13.97 -16.41
CA SER A 50 17.24 -14.86 -15.30
C SER A 50 16.58 -14.05 -14.17
N ILE A 51 15.85 -14.71 -13.26
CA ILE A 51 15.25 -14.04 -12.10
C ILE A 51 16.35 -13.52 -11.16
N GLU A 52 17.43 -14.28 -11.00
CA GLU A 52 18.57 -13.89 -10.17
C GLU A 52 19.29 -12.65 -10.74
N ASP A 53 19.53 -12.59 -12.04
CA ASP A 53 20.14 -11.41 -12.69
C ASP A 53 19.24 -10.19 -12.59
N PHE A 54 17.93 -10.37 -12.78
CA PHE A 54 16.96 -9.32 -12.59
C PHE A 54 17.01 -8.75 -11.16
N PHE A 55 17.04 -9.61 -10.15
CA PHE A 55 17.11 -9.19 -8.76
C PHE A 55 18.44 -8.53 -8.42
N ASN A 56 19.57 -9.06 -8.90
CA ASN A 56 20.87 -8.42 -8.75
C ASN A 56 20.91 -7.04 -9.41
N ARG A 57 20.30 -6.89 -10.57
CA ARG A 57 20.20 -5.60 -11.25
C ARG A 57 19.37 -4.60 -10.44
N LEU A 58 18.22 -5.00 -9.87
CA LEU A 58 17.41 -4.14 -8.98
C LEU A 58 18.19 -3.74 -7.73
N LYS A 59 18.87 -4.70 -7.10
CA LYS A 59 19.70 -4.44 -5.92
C LYS A 59 20.81 -3.44 -6.23
N GLY A 60 21.50 -3.59 -7.37
CA GLY A 60 22.54 -2.65 -7.81
C GLY A 60 22.03 -1.24 -8.03
N MET A 61 20.74 -1.06 -8.33
CA MET A 61 20.07 0.23 -8.48
C MET A 61 19.46 0.74 -7.16
N GLY A 62 19.63 0.01 -6.05
CA GLY A 62 19.15 0.43 -4.73
C GLY A 62 17.67 0.15 -4.46
N TYR A 63 17.03 -0.80 -5.17
CA TYR A 63 15.70 -1.30 -4.84
C TYR A 63 15.77 -2.43 -3.81
N ASP A 64 14.71 -2.57 -3.02
CA ASP A 64 14.52 -3.61 -2.01
C ASP A 64 13.59 -4.73 -2.49
N GLY A 65 12.75 -4.44 -3.51
CA GLY A 65 11.75 -5.39 -3.97
C GLY A 65 11.15 -5.08 -5.33
N VAL A 66 10.18 -5.92 -5.69
CA VAL A 66 9.44 -5.84 -6.95
C VAL A 66 7.98 -6.22 -6.72
N GLU A 67 7.07 -5.60 -7.48
CA GLU A 67 5.65 -5.93 -7.54
C GLU A 67 5.32 -6.65 -8.84
N SER A 68 5.93 -7.79 -9.02
CA SER A 68 5.66 -8.69 -10.15
C SER A 68 6.25 -10.07 -9.89
N GLY A 69 5.73 -11.08 -10.58
CA GLY A 69 6.27 -12.42 -10.52
C GLY A 69 5.41 -13.42 -11.29
N ASN A 70 5.96 -14.60 -11.51
CA ASN A 70 5.27 -15.73 -12.10
C ASN A 70 5.20 -16.87 -11.09
N ALA A 71 4.02 -17.19 -10.60
CA ALA A 71 3.82 -18.23 -9.60
C ALA A 71 4.25 -19.63 -10.09
N ASN A 72 4.25 -19.89 -11.39
CA ASN A 72 4.80 -21.13 -11.95
C ASN A 72 6.32 -21.27 -11.75
N GLN A 73 6.99 -20.16 -11.43
CA GLN A 73 8.43 -20.09 -11.14
C GLN A 73 8.69 -19.72 -9.68
N ALA A 74 7.73 -19.93 -8.79
CA ALA A 74 7.81 -19.48 -7.39
C ALA A 74 9.08 -19.96 -6.67
N GLN A 75 9.54 -21.17 -6.95
CA GLN A 75 10.78 -21.70 -6.36
C GLN A 75 12.01 -20.91 -6.82
N GLU A 76 12.10 -20.56 -8.10
CA GLU A 76 13.18 -19.75 -8.64
C GLU A 76 13.19 -18.34 -8.01
N TYR A 77 12.00 -17.72 -7.89
CA TYR A 77 11.86 -16.43 -7.20
C TYR A 77 12.32 -16.49 -5.74
N ARG A 78 11.95 -17.55 -5.01
CA ARG A 78 12.37 -17.73 -3.61
C ARG A 78 13.90 -17.90 -3.49
N VAL A 79 14.50 -18.70 -4.34
CA VAL A 79 15.96 -18.89 -4.35
C VAL A 79 16.68 -17.58 -4.68
N ALA A 80 16.22 -16.86 -5.71
CA ALA A 80 16.78 -15.56 -6.06
C ALA A 80 16.62 -14.54 -4.91
N ALA A 81 15.46 -14.51 -4.24
CA ALA A 81 15.22 -13.65 -3.09
C ALA A 81 16.18 -13.95 -1.92
N GLN A 82 16.42 -15.23 -1.62
CA GLN A 82 17.37 -15.64 -0.57
C GLN A 82 18.80 -15.20 -0.87
N LYS A 83 19.23 -15.30 -2.13
CA LYS A 83 20.59 -14.91 -2.55
C LYS A 83 20.79 -13.40 -2.60
N THR A 84 19.81 -12.66 -3.07
CA THR A 84 19.95 -11.24 -3.36
C THR A 84 19.42 -10.32 -2.27
N GLY A 85 18.45 -10.78 -1.49
CA GLY A 85 17.68 -9.98 -0.54
C GLY A 85 16.48 -9.22 -1.16
N ILE A 86 16.35 -9.21 -2.50
CA ILE A 86 15.22 -8.61 -3.20
C ILE A 86 13.96 -9.45 -2.95
N ARG A 87 12.81 -8.80 -2.69
CA ARG A 87 11.56 -9.47 -2.35
C ARG A 87 10.48 -9.20 -3.40
N VAL A 88 9.67 -10.22 -3.70
CA VAL A 88 8.36 -9.97 -4.31
C VAL A 88 7.43 -9.58 -3.18
N HIS A 89 7.05 -8.29 -3.10
CA HIS A 89 6.24 -7.82 -1.97
C HIS A 89 4.72 -7.89 -2.24
N GLY A 90 4.31 -8.08 -3.50
CA GLY A 90 2.92 -8.17 -3.90
C GLY A 90 2.77 -8.38 -5.39
N LEU A 91 1.53 -8.50 -5.83
CA LEU A 91 1.14 -8.60 -7.25
C LEU A 91 0.02 -7.63 -7.57
N VAL A 92 -0.10 -7.25 -8.84
CA VAL A 92 -1.26 -6.54 -9.37
C VAL A 92 -2.29 -7.56 -9.85
N VAL A 93 -3.57 -7.37 -9.53
CA VAL A 93 -4.65 -8.21 -10.03
C VAL A 93 -4.84 -7.99 -11.53
N GLY A 94 -4.58 -9.04 -12.32
CA GLY A 94 -4.68 -8.95 -13.77
C GLY A 94 -6.11 -8.77 -14.26
N GLY A 95 -6.28 -7.94 -15.31
CA GLY A 95 -7.53 -7.80 -16.04
C GLY A 95 -8.60 -6.96 -15.36
N HIS A 96 -8.33 -6.29 -14.26
CA HIS A 96 -9.31 -5.50 -13.52
C HIS A 96 -9.93 -4.32 -14.32
N TRP A 97 -9.35 -3.94 -15.43
CA TRP A 97 -9.91 -2.92 -16.34
C TRP A 97 -11.02 -3.46 -17.27
N SER A 98 -10.92 -4.73 -17.67
CA SER A 98 -11.84 -5.36 -18.62
C SER A 98 -12.78 -6.37 -17.97
N VAL A 99 -12.34 -7.03 -16.90
CA VAL A 99 -13.12 -8.00 -16.12
C VAL A 99 -13.23 -7.45 -14.69
N ARG A 100 -14.27 -6.63 -14.46
CA ARG A 100 -14.39 -5.81 -13.25
C ARG A 100 -15.27 -6.46 -12.19
N LEU A 101 -14.97 -6.23 -10.92
CA LEU A 101 -15.84 -6.61 -9.80
C LEU A 101 -17.15 -5.82 -9.78
N SER A 102 -17.20 -4.67 -10.47
CA SER A 102 -18.36 -3.78 -10.57
C SER A 102 -19.24 -4.04 -11.80
N ASP A 103 -18.85 -4.94 -12.69
CA ASP A 103 -19.53 -5.20 -13.97
C ASP A 103 -21.04 -5.44 -13.76
N PRO A 104 -21.93 -4.92 -14.63
CA PRO A 104 -23.35 -5.21 -14.57
C PRO A 104 -23.70 -6.70 -14.62
N LYS A 105 -22.90 -7.49 -15.35
CA LYS A 105 -23.13 -8.93 -15.53
C LYS A 105 -22.55 -9.73 -14.39
N PRO A 106 -23.36 -10.53 -13.66
CA PRO A 106 -22.90 -11.35 -12.54
C PRO A 106 -21.76 -12.31 -12.90
N GLU A 107 -21.82 -12.94 -14.08
CA GLU A 107 -20.80 -13.87 -14.56
C GLU A 107 -19.43 -13.22 -14.77
N ILE A 108 -19.39 -11.93 -15.12
CA ILE A 108 -18.14 -11.16 -15.23
C ILE A 108 -17.60 -10.83 -13.84
N ARG A 109 -18.48 -10.46 -12.89
CA ARG A 109 -18.07 -10.25 -11.49
C ARG A 109 -17.50 -11.51 -10.87
N ASP A 110 -18.11 -12.68 -11.11
CA ASP A 110 -17.60 -13.98 -10.63
C ASP A 110 -16.25 -14.32 -11.25
N LYS A 111 -16.05 -14.06 -12.54
CA LYS A 111 -14.75 -14.21 -13.20
C LYS A 111 -13.70 -13.29 -12.59
N SER A 112 -14.06 -12.01 -12.34
CA SER A 112 -13.16 -11.04 -11.69
C SER A 112 -12.77 -11.49 -10.27
N ARG A 113 -13.73 -11.98 -9.49
CA ARG A 113 -13.47 -12.52 -8.16
C ARG A 113 -12.50 -13.71 -8.21
N LYS A 114 -12.67 -14.64 -9.15
CA LYS A 114 -11.73 -15.75 -9.35
C LYS A 114 -10.33 -15.25 -9.72
N ASN A 115 -10.21 -14.19 -10.52
CA ASN A 115 -8.93 -13.56 -10.82
C ASN A 115 -8.26 -13.01 -9.54
N LEU A 116 -9.04 -12.38 -8.66
CA LEU A 116 -8.58 -11.89 -7.37
C LEU A 116 -8.13 -13.03 -6.45
N GLU A 117 -8.92 -14.11 -6.34
CA GLU A 117 -8.57 -15.32 -5.58
C GLU A 117 -7.24 -15.93 -6.08
N ASN A 118 -7.09 -16.08 -7.39
CA ASN A 118 -5.85 -16.57 -7.99
C ASN A 118 -4.66 -15.64 -7.74
N SER A 119 -4.88 -14.32 -7.77
CA SER A 119 -3.82 -13.35 -7.47
C SER A 119 -3.36 -13.42 -6.03
N LEU A 120 -4.26 -13.64 -5.06
CA LEU A 120 -3.92 -13.87 -3.65
C LEU A 120 -3.06 -15.13 -3.48
N ILE A 121 -3.47 -16.25 -4.10
CA ILE A 121 -2.72 -17.51 -4.07
C ILE A 121 -1.32 -17.31 -4.68
N ASN A 122 -1.24 -16.67 -5.85
CA ASN A 122 0.02 -16.41 -6.53
C ASN A 122 0.94 -15.50 -5.73
N SER A 123 0.40 -14.44 -5.12
CA SER A 123 1.16 -13.56 -4.24
C SER A 123 1.74 -14.32 -3.05
N HIS A 124 0.93 -15.14 -2.39
CA HIS A 124 1.38 -16.01 -1.29
C HIS A 124 2.52 -16.96 -1.72
N LEU A 125 2.38 -17.63 -2.87
CA LEU A 125 3.39 -18.55 -3.40
C LEU A 125 4.73 -17.84 -3.67
N LEU A 126 4.71 -16.59 -4.07
CA LEU A 126 5.89 -15.77 -4.33
C LEU A 126 6.47 -15.10 -3.06
N GLY A 127 5.81 -15.24 -1.90
CA GLY A 127 6.21 -14.59 -0.65
C GLY A 127 5.69 -13.16 -0.49
N GLY A 128 4.76 -12.75 -1.35
CA GLY A 128 4.12 -11.44 -1.26
C GLY A 128 3.11 -11.34 -0.12
N SER A 129 2.88 -10.11 0.34
CA SER A 129 1.97 -9.80 1.46
C SER A 129 0.67 -9.12 1.03
N SER A 130 0.51 -8.82 -0.26
CA SER A 130 -0.70 -8.17 -0.78
C SER A 130 -0.91 -8.41 -2.26
N VAL A 131 -2.11 -8.08 -2.70
CA VAL A 131 -2.45 -7.82 -4.09
C VAL A 131 -3.01 -6.41 -4.23
N LEU A 132 -2.65 -5.70 -5.30
CA LEU A 132 -3.24 -4.42 -5.69
C LEU A 132 -4.49 -4.69 -6.52
N LEU A 133 -5.60 -4.07 -6.16
CA LEU A 133 -6.89 -4.19 -6.84
C LEU A 133 -7.48 -2.81 -7.16
N VAL A 134 -7.78 -2.55 -8.43
CA VAL A 134 -8.72 -1.51 -8.83
C VAL A 134 -10.13 -2.13 -8.82
N PRO A 135 -11.06 -1.66 -7.95
CA PRO A 135 -12.31 -2.37 -7.68
C PRO A 135 -13.31 -2.32 -8.82
N GLY A 136 -13.21 -1.30 -9.70
CA GLY A 136 -14.12 -1.12 -10.83
C GLY A 136 -13.91 0.20 -11.54
N LYS A 137 -14.90 0.59 -12.32
CA LYS A 137 -14.90 1.84 -13.10
C LYS A 137 -16.32 2.36 -13.21
N VAL A 138 -16.53 3.66 -13.04
CA VAL A 138 -17.81 4.30 -13.39
C VAL A 138 -17.93 4.30 -14.92
N ASN A 139 -18.98 3.67 -15.43
CA ASN A 139 -19.20 3.45 -16.86
C ASN A 139 -20.68 3.52 -17.22
N GLY A 140 -21.26 4.73 -17.12
CA GLY A 140 -22.66 5.00 -17.39
C GLY A 140 -23.62 4.53 -16.29
N ASP A 141 -24.92 4.58 -16.58
CA ASP A 141 -25.98 4.40 -15.58
C ASP A 141 -26.00 3.00 -14.96
N ASN A 142 -25.66 1.97 -15.75
CA ASN A 142 -25.64 0.59 -15.29
C ASN A 142 -24.40 0.22 -14.47
N GLU A 143 -23.40 1.09 -14.43
CA GLU A 143 -22.16 0.95 -13.67
C GLU A 143 -21.75 2.35 -13.12
N ASN A 144 -22.68 3.01 -12.42
CA ASN A 144 -22.45 4.29 -11.75
C ASN A 144 -21.66 4.07 -10.44
N HIS A 145 -21.34 5.15 -9.72
CA HIS A 145 -20.56 5.13 -8.48
C HIS A 145 -21.14 4.15 -7.44
N ASP A 146 -22.44 4.17 -7.22
CA ASP A 146 -23.10 3.31 -6.22
C ASP A 146 -23.07 1.84 -6.63
N HIS A 147 -23.21 1.56 -7.93
CA HIS A 147 -23.08 0.21 -8.48
C HIS A 147 -21.63 -0.31 -8.30
N VAL A 148 -20.62 0.52 -8.58
CA VAL A 148 -19.21 0.15 -8.37
C VAL A 148 -18.99 -0.17 -6.90
N TRP A 149 -19.43 0.72 -6.01
CA TRP A 149 -19.33 0.56 -4.56
C TRP A 149 -19.93 -0.76 -4.09
N LYS A 150 -21.24 -0.93 -4.26
CA LYS A 150 -21.98 -2.08 -3.74
C LYS A 150 -21.47 -3.41 -4.30
N ARG A 151 -21.28 -3.48 -5.64
CA ARG A 151 -20.91 -4.74 -6.29
C ARG A 151 -19.47 -5.16 -5.94
N SER A 152 -18.52 -4.21 -5.88
CA SER A 152 -17.14 -4.55 -5.54
C SER A 152 -16.99 -4.93 -4.05
N ILE A 153 -17.68 -4.23 -3.14
CA ILE A 153 -17.75 -4.62 -1.72
C ILE A 153 -18.22 -6.08 -1.60
N GLU A 154 -19.35 -6.42 -2.22
CA GLU A 154 -19.90 -7.78 -2.18
C GLU A 154 -18.90 -8.84 -2.66
N GLN A 155 -18.17 -8.57 -3.73
CA GLN A 155 -17.20 -9.55 -4.27
C GLN A 155 -15.94 -9.65 -3.43
N VAL A 156 -15.40 -8.53 -2.93
CA VAL A 156 -14.19 -8.53 -2.08
C VAL A 156 -14.49 -9.19 -0.73
N GLN A 157 -15.67 -8.96 -0.12
CA GLN A 157 -16.06 -9.61 1.13
C GLN A 157 -16.02 -11.15 1.02
N LYS A 158 -16.40 -11.72 -0.12
CA LYS A 158 -16.33 -13.18 -0.36
C LYS A 158 -14.89 -13.71 -0.37
N VAL A 159 -13.90 -12.84 -0.62
CA VAL A 159 -12.48 -13.22 -0.75
C VAL A 159 -11.70 -13.00 0.56
N ILE A 160 -12.19 -12.19 1.48
CA ILE A 160 -11.54 -11.90 2.76
C ILE A 160 -11.14 -13.17 3.55
N PRO A 161 -11.96 -14.24 3.65
CA PRO A 161 -11.55 -15.45 4.34
C PRO A 161 -10.33 -16.14 3.69
N LEU A 162 -10.19 -16.06 2.36
CA LEU A 162 -9.02 -16.57 1.66
C LEU A 162 -7.80 -15.69 1.93
N ALA A 163 -7.96 -14.37 1.84
CA ALA A 163 -6.91 -13.39 2.15
C ALA A 163 -6.33 -13.64 3.56
N SER A 164 -7.21 -13.82 4.55
CA SER A 164 -6.83 -14.13 5.93
C SER A 164 -6.03 -15.44 6.06
N ARG A 165 -6.50 -16.52 5.44
CA ARG A 165 -5.81 -17.83 5.49
C ARG A 165 -4.42 -17.78 4.85
N LEU A 166 -4.26 -17.00 3.79
CA LEU A 166 -3.00 -16.86 3.07
C LEU A 166 -2.05 -15.83 3.70
N GLY A 167 -2.53 -14.97 4.60
CA GLY A 167 -1.76 -13.84 5.13
C GLY A 167 -1.47 -12.77 4.06
N VAL A 168 -2.35 -12.62 3.06
CA VAL A 168 -2.19 -11.70 1.93
C VAL A 168 -3.34 -10.70 1.90
N ARG A 169 -3.04 -9.39 1.98
CA ARG A 169 -4.05 -8.33 1.98
C ARG A 169 -4.55 -8.01 0.57
N VAL A 170 -5.80 -7.62 0.46
CA VAL A 170 -6.36 -6.94 -0.71
C VAL A 170 -6.18 -5.45 -0.51
N LEU A 171 -5.34 -4.82 -1.32
CA LEU A 171 -5.10 -3.38 -1.24
C LEU A 171 -5.78 -2.68 -2.41
N ILE A 172 -6.71 -1.81 -2.06
CA ILE A 172 -7.49 -1.06 -3.04
C ILE A 172 -6.71 0.15 -3.52
N GLU A 173 -6.61 0.28 -4.82
CA GLU A 173 -6.10 1.48 -5.47
C GLU A 173 -7.25 2.27 -6.09
N THR A 174 -7.29 3.57 -5.84
CA THR A 174 -8.11 4.51 -6.61
C THR A 174 -7.29 5.11 -7.74
N VAL A 175 -7.93 5.26 -8.88
CA VAL A 175 -7.34 5.78 -10.11
C VAL A 175 -8.32 6.74 -10.80
N TRP A 176 -8.01 7.23 -11.99
CA TRP A 176 -8.90 8.14 -12.73
C TRP A 176 -10.03 7.38 -13.44
N ASN A 177 -10.91 6.79 -12.68
CA ASN A 177 -12.00 5.93 -13.16
C ASN A 177 -13.39 6.38 -12.72
N GLY A 178 -13.52 7.59 -12.15
CA GLY A 178 -14.79 8.15 -11.65
C GLY A 178 -15.21 7.58 -10.29
N PHE A 179 -14.38 6.78 -9.64
CA PHE A 179 -14.71 6.12 -8.37
C PHE A 179 -13.84 6.62 -7.22
N CYS A 180 -14.46 7.05 -6.12
CA CYS A 180 -13.79 7.52 -4.90
C CYS A 180 -12.74 8.63 -5.15
N GLU A 181 -13.11 9.67 -5.90
CA GLU A 181 -12.24 10.80 -6.26
C GLU A 181 -12.09 11.85 -5.13
N SER A 182 -12.46 11.52 -3.88
CA SER A 182 -12.14 12.33 -2.70
C SER A 182 -11.57 11.47 -1.57
N PRO A 183 -10.71 12.04 -0.70
CA PRO A 183 -10.10 11.31 0.42
C PRO A 183 -11.14 10.66 1.33
N GLU A 184 -12.23 11.40 1.65
CA GLU A 184 -13.27 10.92 2.56
C GLU A 184 -14.05 9.74 1.95
N LYS A 185 -14.42 9.82 0.67
CA LYS A 185 -15.11 8.71 0.00
C LYS A 185 -14.25 7.45 -0.04
N PHE A 186 -12.96 7.62 -0.30
CA PHE A 186 -12.06 6.47 -0.33
C PHE A 186 -11.83 5.88 1.06
N ARG A 187 -11.70 6.72 2.09
CA ARG A 187 -11.68 6.29 3.50
C ARG A 187 -12.93 5.47 3.83
N ASP A 188 -14.11 6.01 3.54
CA ASP A 188 -15.40 5.39 3.88
C ASP A 188 -15.57 4.05 3.14
N TYR A 189 -15.10 3.98 1.89
CA TYR A 189 -15.11 2.74 1.11
C TYR A 189 -14.19 1.65 1.73
N ILE A 190 -13.00 2.01 2.20
CA ILE A 190 -12.10 1.07 2.88
C ILE A 190 -12.71 0.63 4.23
N ASP A 191 -13.31 1.55 4.97
CA ASP A 191 -13.90 1.26 6.27
C ASP A 191 -15.09 0.31 6.21
N GLU A 192 -15.86 0.33 5.11
CA GLU A 192 -17.01 -0.55 4.94
C GLU A 192 -16.66 -2.04 4.92
N PHE A 193 -15.41 -2.39 4.60
CA PHE A 193 -14.99 -3.80 4.68
C PHE A 193 -14.86 -4.32 6.11
N ASP A 194 -14.65 -3.44 7.08
CA ASP A 194 -14.43 -3.79 8.51
C ASP A 194 -13.48 -4.99 8.70
N SER A 195 -12.34 -4.94 8.00
CA SER A 195 -11.40 -6.07 7.94
C SER A 195 -9.95 -5.61 7.88
N PRO A 196 -9.04 -6.18 8.69
CA PRO A 196 -7.62 -5.89 8.62
C PRO A 196 -6.95 -6.44 7.34
N TRP A 197 -7.68 -7.24 6.56
CA TRP A 197 -7.20 -7.82 5.30
C TRP A 197 -7.49 -6.96 4.08
N VAL A 198 -8.16 -5.84 4.25
CA VAL A 198 -8.37 -4.83 3.22
C VAL A 198 -7.72 -3.53 3.68
N GLY A 199 -7.12 -2.79 2.74
CA GLY A 199 -6.50 -1.51 3.02
C GLY A 199 -6.28 -0.70 1.75
N ALA A 200 -5.70 0.47 1.87
CA ALA A 200 -5.40 1.35 0.75
C ALA A 200 -4.00 1.06 0.18
N TYR A 201 -3.93 0.94 -1.13
CA TYR A 201 -2.72 1.14 -1.91
C TYR A 201 -2.78 2.59 -2.42
N PHE A 202 -2.08 3.48 -1.76
CA PHE A 202 -2.21 4.91 -2.05
C PHE A 202 -1.24 5.35 -3.14
N ASP A 203 -1.76 5.74 -4.31
CA ASP A 203 -0.98 6.32 -5.39
C ASP A 203 -0.88 7.84 -5.21
N ILE A 204 0.31 8.30 -4.87
CA ILE A 204 0.61 9.71 -4.57
C ILE A 204 0.32 10.61 -5.79
N GLY A 205 0.73 10.18 -6.99
CA GLY A 205 0.59 10.98 -8.20
C GLY A 205 -0.82 10.94 -8.79
N ASN A 206 -1.48 9.79 -8.81
CA ASN A 206 -2.86 9.69 -9.31
C ASN A 206 -3.80 10.61 -8.52
N MET A 207 -3.64 10.60 -7.20
CA MET A 207 -4.57 11.30 -6.31
C MET A 207 -4.28 12.80 -6.20
N GLN A 208 -3.07 13.25 -6.54
CA GLN A 208 -2.68 14.67 -6.57
C GLN A 208 -3.59 15.51 -7.48
N LYS A 209 -4.21 14.92 -8.48
CA LYS A 209 -5.19 15.58 -9.36
C LYS A 209 -6.45 16.04 -8.64
N PHE A 210 -6.91 15.31 -7.64
CA PHE A 210 -8.19 15.55 -6.97
C PHE A 210 -8.02 16.37 -5.68
N ALA A 211 -6.94 16.13 -4.94
CA ALA A 211 -6.54 16.90 -3.76
C ALA A 211 -5.03 16.76 -3.53
N PRO A 212 -4.38 17.63 -2.76
CA PRO A 212 -2.99 17.47 -2.36
C PRO A 212 -2.73 16.10 -1.71
N ALA A 213 -1.63 15.44 -2.11
CA ALA A 213 -1.30 14.09 -1.63
C ALA A 213 -1.16 14.02 -0.10
N ASP A 214 -0.66 15.08 0.54
CA ASP A 214 -0.57 15.18 2.00
C ASP A 214 -1.94 15.19 2.69
N GLU A 215 -2.97 15.79 2.08
CA GLU A 215 -4.35 15.77 2.59
C GLU A 215 -4.94 14.35 2.51
N TRP A 216 -4.68 13.62 1.40
CA TRP A 216 -5.07 12.23 1.26
C TRP A 216 -4.44 11.37 2.36
N ILE A 217 -3.13 11.51 2.62
CA ILE A 217 -2.42 10.75 3.66
C ILE A 217 -3.04 11.01 5.02
N LYS A 218 -3.32 12.27 5.35
CA LYS A 218 -3.94 12.67 6.61
C LYS A 218 -5.33 12.05 6.82
N VAL A 219 -6.18 12.04 5.78
CA VAL A 219 -7.56 11.50 5.87
C VAL A 219 -7.56 9.97 5.90
N LEU A 220 -6.73 9.33 5.06
CA LEU A 220 -6.66 7.87 5.01
C LEU A 220 -5.99 7.27 6.25
N GLY A 221 -4.99 7.93 6.82
CA GLY A 221 -4.33 7.49 8.04
C GLY A 221 -3.80 6.05 7.94
N ASN A 222 -4.03 5.27 9.00
CA ASN A 222 -3.56 3.87 9.11
C ASN A 222 -4.17 2.89 8.10
N ARG A 223 -5.08 3.34 7.23
CA ARG A 223 -5.62 2.52 6.13
C ARG A 223 -4.60 2.37 5.02
N ILE A 224 -3.62 3.29 4.92
CA ILE A 224 -2.52 3.19 3.96
C ILE A 224 -1.58 2.07 4.37
N VAL A 225 -1.47 1.06 3.51
CA VAL A 225 -0.58 -0.09 3.71
C VAL A 225 0.64 -0.02 2.80
N LYS A 226 0.44 0.46 1.57
CA LYS A 226 1.50 0.64 0.57
C LYS A 226 1.30 1.92 -0.23
N LEU A 227 2.38 2.39 -0.83
CA LEU A 227 2.40 3.59 -1.67
C LEU A 227 2.78 3.23 -3.10
N ASP A 228 2.09 3.80 -4.09
CA ASP A 228 2.62 4.00 -5.43
C ASP A 228 3.25 5.38 -5.53
N VAL A 229 4.45 5.40 -6.09
CA VAL A 229 5.28 6.62 -6.19
C VAL A 229 5.24 7.12 -7.62
N LYS A 230 4.43 8.13 -7.84
CA LYS A 230 4.29 8.90 -9.07
C LYS A 230 4.33 10.39 -8.75
N ASP A 231 4.54 11.21 -9.75
CA ASP A 231 4.33 12.65 -9.66
C ASP A 231 3.42 13.13 -10.79
N TRP A 232 2.61 14.10 -10.48
CA TRP A 232 1.68 14.71 -11.39
C TRP A 232 1.54 16.20 -11.12
N GLY A 233 1.43 16.99 -12.18
CA GLY A 233 1.16 18.43 -12.09
C GLY A 233 0.17 18.89 -13.13
N LYS A 234 -0.60 19.93 -12.82
CA LYS A 234 -1.60 20.51 -13.73
C LYS A 234 -1.01 20.92 -15.08
N LYS A 235 0.24 21.39 -15.07
CA LYS A 235 0.94 21.83 -16.29
C LYS A 235 1.55 20.67 -17.07
N ASN A 236 2.14 19.70 -16.36
CA ASN A 236 3.00 18.68 -16.95
C ASN A 236 2.32 17.33 -17.11
N GLY A 237 1.12 17.12 -16.52
CA GLY A 237 0.52 15.79 -16.42
C GLY A 237 1.35 14.86 -15.55
N PHE A 238 1.38 13.56 -15.86
CA PHE A 238 2.35 12.65 -15.25
C PHE A 238 3.77 12.97 -15.72
N CYS A 239 4.66 13.14 -14.78
CA CYS A 239 6.01 13.65 -15.03
C CYS A 239 7.05 12.92 -14.18
N ARG A 240 8.31 13.29 -14.35
CA ARG A 240 9.40 12.81 -13.52
C ARG A 240 9.19 13.24 -12.07
N LEU A 241 9.58 12.41 -11.12
CA LEU A 241 9.49 12.71 -9.69
C LEU A 241 10.15 14.04 -9.35
N GLY A 242 9.43 14.91 -8.66
CA GLY A 242 9.86 16.26 -8.28
C GLY A 242 9.60 17.35 -9.34
N GLU A 243 9.04 17.01 -10.50
CA GLU A 243 8.70 17.96 -11.56
C GLU A 243 7.19 18.25 -11.64
N GLY A 244 6.38 17.60 -10.78
CA GLY A 244 4.94 17.80 -10.64
C GLY A 244 4.56 18.76 -9.52
N ASP A 245 3.30 18.67 -9.10
CA ASP A 245 2.73 19.50 -8.04
C ASP A 245 2.73 18.81 -6.67
N VAL A 246 3.28 17.58 -6.55
CA VAL A 246 3.35 16.85 -5.28
C VAL A 246 4.30 17.58 -4.31
N ASN A 247 3.79 17.98 -3.16
CA ASN A 247 4.61 18.55 -2.09
C ASN A 247 5.27 17.41 -1.27
N TRP A 248 6.39 16.90 -1.78
CA TRP A 248 7.12 15.79 -1.17
C TRP A 248 7.52 16.02 0.28
N LYS A 249 7.77 17.29 0.66
CA LYS A 249 8.08 17.64 2.06
C LYS A 249 6.87 17.38 2.96
N LYS A 250 5.69 17.86 2.57
CA LYS A 250 4.45 17.62 3.32
C LYS A 250 4.05 16.14 3.31
N VAL A 251 4.24 15.44 2.18
CA VAL A 251 4.04 13.99 2.11
C VAL A 251 4.89 13.28 3.17
N ARG A 252 6.19 13.61 3.30
CA ARG A 252 7.03 13.05 4.36
C ARG A 252 6.56 13.40 5.76
N GLU A 253 6.18 14.65 5.99
CA GLU A 253 5.67 15.11 7.29
C GLU A 253 4.43 14.30 7.72
N GLU A 254 3.46 14.08 6.81
CA GLU A 254 2.26 13.31 7.14
C GLU A 254 2.55 11.80 7.28
N LEU A 255 3.43 11.22 6.47
CA LEU A 255 3.88 9.83 6.66
C LEU A 255 4.62 9.64 7.99
N GLU A 256 5.39 10.64 8.45
CA GLU A 256 6.05 10.60 9.76
C GLU A 256 5.03 10.72 10.91
N ASN A 257 4.07 11.63 10.81
CA ASN A 257 2.98 11.78 11.77
C ASN A 257 2.19 10.48 11.92
N LEU A 258 1.99 9.77 10.81
CA LEU A 258 1.33 8.46 10.77
C LEU A 258 2.20 7.33 11.33
N GLY A 259 3.50 7.53 11.45
CA GLY A 259 4.45 6.44 11.77
C GLY A 259 4.57 5.40 10.66
N PHE A 260 4.37 5.80 9.40
CA PHE A 260 4.32 4.88 8.27
C PHE A 260 5.59 4.04 8.13
N SER A 261 5.38 2.75 7.88
CA SER A 261 6.43 1.79 7.49
C SER A 261 5.83 0.81 6.48
N GLY A 262 6.47 0.65 5.34
CA GLY A 262 5.93 -0.21 4.29
C GLY A 262 6.66 -0.09 2.96
N TRP A 263 6.01 -0.55 1.90
CA TRP A 263 6.54 -0.51 0.55
C TRP A 263 6.12 0.76 -0.18
N ALA A 264 7.05 1.32 -0.93
CA ALA A 264 6.84 2.41 -1.87
C ALA A 264 7.25 1.91 -3.26
N THR A 265 6.28 1.65 -4.10
CA THR A 265 6.48 1.03 -5.42
C THR A 265 6.51 2.10 -6.48
N ARG A 266 7.56 2.13 -7.29
CA ARG A 266 7.62 3.02 -8.46
C ARG A 266 6.76 2.46 -9.60
N GLU A 267 5.83 3.26 -10.06
CA GLU A 267 5.08 3.02 -11.29
C GLU A 267 5.32 4.16 -12.28
N GLY A 268 5.56 3.82 -13.55
CA GLY A 268 5.86 4.76 -14.62
C GLY A 268 7.29 4.62 -15.15
N SER A 269 7.59 5.41 -16.17
CA SER A 269 8.91 5.42 -16.86
C SER A 269 9.63 6.74 -16.57
N ASP A 270 10.80 6.64 -15.97
CA ASP A 270 11.76 7.73 -15.88
C ASP A 270 12.92 7.49 -16.84
N LYS A 271 13.88 8.40 -16.90
CA LYS A 271 15.06 8.28 -17.78
C LYS A 271 15.85 6.99 -17.52
N SER A 272 15.96 6.58 -16.25
CA SER A 272 16.51 5.30 -15.84
C SER A 272 15.95 4.88 -14.48
N LEU A 273 15.96 3.57 -14.20
CA LEU A 273 15.53 3.03 -12.89
C LEU A 273 16.46 3.48 -11.75
N GLU A 274 17.74 3.70 -12.05
CA GLU A 274 18.72 4.18 -11.09
C GLU A 274 18.45 5.64 -10.69
N ASP A 275 18.22 6.53 -11.68
CA ASP A 275 17.83 7.93 -11.44
C ASP A 275 16.53 7.98 -10.60
N THR A 276 15.54 7.16 -10.93
CA THR A 276 14.31 7.07 -10.17
C THR A 276 14.55 6.62 -8.72
N SER A 277 15.40 5.63 -8.50
CA SER A 277 15.74 5.16 -7.16
C SER A 277 16.36 6.27 -6.32
N GLN A 278 17.28 7.07 -6.90
CA GLN A 278 17.90 8.23 -6.23
C GLN A 278 16.87 9.35 -5.94
N LEU A 279 15.91 9.56 -6.85
CA LEU A 279 14.83 10.53 -6.61
C LEU A 279 13.91 10.10 -5.46
N ILE A 280 13.60 8.80 -5.36
CA ILE A 280 12.83 8.29 -4.22
C ILE A 280 13.61 8.49 -2.93
N ASP A 281 14.92 8.23 -2.92
CA ASP A 281 15.78 8.49 -1.76
C ASP A 281 15.68 9.95 -1.32
N LYS A 282 15.87 10.86 -2.24
CA LYS A 282 15.83 12.31 -1.97
C LYS A 282 14.45 12.82 -1.58
N LEU A 283 13.42 12.47 -2.35
CA LEU A 283 12.09 13.08 -2.25
C LEU A 283 11.20 12.42 -1.20
N LEU A 284 11.24 11.09 -1.11
CA LEU A 284 10.38 10.33 -0.20
C LEU A 284 11.12 9.86 1.05
N LEU A 285 12.33 9.30 0.91
CA LEU A 285 13.05 8.78 2.07
C LEU A 285 13.76 9.88 2.88
N GLY A 286 14.11 11.00 2.28
CA GLY A 286 14.82 12.09 2.94
C GLY A 286 16.30 11.78 3.22
N ILE A 287 16.97 11.03 2.33
CA ILE A 287 18.38 10.62 2.43
C ILE A 287 19.18 11.03 1.21
#